data_8b60d63dc9833bb2b505b7b1749592a9
#
_entry.id   8b60d63dc9833bb2b505b7b1749592a9
#
_cell.length_a   1.000
_cell.length_b   1.000
_cell.length_c   1.000
_cell.angle_alpha   90.00
_cell.angle_beta   90.00
_cell.angle_gamma   90.00
#
_symmetry.space_group_name_H-M   'P 1'
#
loop_
_entity.id
_entity.type
_entity.pdbx_description
1 polymer ?
#
loop_
_entity_poly.entity_id
_entity_poly.type
_entity_poly.pdbx_seq_one_letter_code
_entity_poly.pdbx_strand_id
1 'polypeptide(L)'
;MIGSMGVCVYAADDAASTEDVLADYTGKADYKIGFSQCTLASPFYVTMKEVAEDYAKQLGVDFVCVSADDDVTKQNNDINDMISSGIDALILNPINAEGVAPAIEACQKADIPVITVDRNVNDGNTAYVGRDNEEMGRLVGEALVEELGGKDKAEGKILEIQGTAGDTVMMARRDGFEAAIAEAPGLEVIQSAYCDYTRSKAVTAAQDLLQSNDGIV
;
A
#
# COMPACT_ATOMS: atom_id res chain seq x y z
N MET A 1 4.83 -10.58 -28.50
CA MET A 1 5.30 -9.63 -27.46
C MET A 1 4.26 -8.53 -27.34
N ILE A 2 3.32 -8.69 -26.43
CA ILE A 2 2.36 -7.64 -26.07
C ILE A 2 2.83 -7.12 -24.71
N GLY A 3 3.44 -5.92 -24.74
CA GLY A 3 3.91 -5.27 -23.52
C GLY A 3 2.71 -4.92 -22.64
N SER A 4 2.69 -5.42 -21.42
CA SER A 4 1.77 -5.00 -20.36
C SER A 4 2.04 -3.53 -20.07
N MET A 5 1.21 -2.63 -20.58
CA MET A 5 1.15 -1.25 -20.10
C MET A 5 0.33 -1.28 -18.80
N GLY A 6 1.00 -1.24 -17.67
CA GLY A 6 0.35 -1.00 -16.39
C GLY A 6 -0.37 0.35 -16.45
N VAL A 7 -1.69 0.34 -16.40
CA VAL A 7 -2.49 1.57 -16.29
C VAL A 7 -2.49 1.98 -14.83
N CYS A 8 -1.70 3.00 -14.48
CA CYS A 8 -1.88 3.71 -13.22
C CYS A 8 -3.14 4.58 -13.35
N VAL A 9 -4.21 4.20 -12.67
CA VAL A 9 -5.39 5.05 -12.56
C VAL A 9 -5.15 6.02 -11.41
N TYR A 10 -4.78 7.25 -11.72
CA TYR A 10 -4.82 8.35 -10.76
C TYR A 10 -6.27 8.83 -10.67
N ALA A 11 -6.79 8.97 -9.45
CA ALA A 11 -8.06 9.64 -9.26
C ALA A 11 -7.88 11.12 -9.63
N ALA A 12 -8.31 11.49 -10.82
CA ALA A 12 -8.49 12.89 -11.18
C ALA A 12 -9.75 13.44 -10.48
N ASP A 13 -9.86 14.76 -10.35
CA ASP A 13 -11.02 15.45 -9.75
C ASP A 13 -12.39 15.13 -10.42
N ASP A 14 -12.39 14.39 -11.52
CA ASP A 14 -13.56 13.94 -12.28
C ASP A 14 -13.84 12.43 -12.12
N ALA A 15 -13.35 11.78 -11.07
CA ALA A 15 -13.68 10.37 -10.81
C ALA A 15 -15.20 10.25 -10.58
N ALA A 16 -15.87 9.41 -11.38
CA ALA A 16 -17.28 9.08 -11.20
C ALA A 16 -17.53 8.68 -9.72
N SER A 17 -18.64 9.16 -9.16
CA SER A 17 -19.01 8.76 -7.81
C SER A 17 -19.20 7.25 -7.75
N THR A 18 -19.06 6.67 -6.56
CA THR A 18 -19.31 5.23 -6.38
C THR A 18 -20.74 4.85 -6.76
N GLU A 19 -21.71 5.77 -6.59
CA GLU A 19 -23.09 5.59 -7.03
C GLU A 19 -23.20 5.54 -8.56
N ASP A 20 -22.44 6.37 -9.30
CA ASP A 20 -22.41 6.35 -10.76
C ASP A 20 -21.81 5.05 -11.30
N VAL A 21 -20.73 4.55 -10.71
CA VAL A 21 -20.12 3.26 -11.08
C VAL A 21 -21.09 2.10 -10.84
N LEU A 22 -21.81 2.11 -9.71
CA LEU A 22 -22.82 1.09 -9.40
C LEU A 22 -24.05 1.18 -10.33
N ALA A 23 -24.46 2.39 -10.69
CA ALA A 23 -25.60 2.61 -11.58
C ALA A 23 -25.33 2.07 -13.01
N ASP A 24 -24.09 2.16 -13.49
CA ASP A 24 -23.69 1.66 -14.81
C ASP A 24 -23.36 0.16 -14.82
N TYR A 25 -23.27 -0.50 -13.65
CA TYR A 25 -22.97 -1.92 -13.57
C TYR A 25 -24.17 -2.76 -14.03
N THR A 26 -24.06 -3.27 -15.25
CA THR A 26 -25.06 -4.17 -15.87
C THR A 26 -24.57 -5.63 -15.93
N GLY A 27 -23.46 -5.94 -15.25
CA GLY A 27 -22.80 -7.25 -15.30
C GLY A 27 -23.58 -8.36 -14.62
N LYS A 28 -23.16 -9.61 -14.88
CA LYS A 28 -23.68 -10.79 -14.18
C LYS A 28 -23.13 -10.84 -12.76
N ALA A 29 -23.99 -11.19 -11.82
CA ALA A 29 -23.63 -11.46 -10.44
C ALA A 29 -22.90 -12.80 -10.20
N ASP A 30 -22.57 -13.53 -11.26
CA ASP A 30 -22.01 -14.89 -11.19
C ASP A 30 -20.46 -14.89 -11.03
N TYR A 31 -19.85 -13.77 -10.72
CA TYR A 31 -18.41 -13.69 -10.45
C TYR A 31 -18.10 -14.00 -9.00
N LYS A 32 -16.96 -14.70 -8.80
CA LYS A 32 -16.36 -14.94 -7.49
C LYS A 32 -15.04 -14.19 -7.37
N ILE A 33 -14.99 -13.25 -6.45
CA ILE A 33 -13.82 -12.38 -6.24
C ILE A 33 -13.08 -12.80 -4.96
N GLY A 34 -11.79 -13.07 -5.08
CA GLY A 34 -10.90 -13.26 -3.94
C GLY A 34 -10.26 -11.95 -3.52
N PHE A 35 -10.13 -11.70 -2.22
CA PHE A 35 -9.33 -10.61 -1.68
C PHE A 35 -8.33 -11.15 -0.66
N SER A 36 -7.04 -11.07 -1.00
CA SER A 36 -5.96 -11.40 -0.09
C SER A 36 -5.43 -10.11 0.55
N GLN A 37 -5.73 -9.95 1.85
CA GLN A 37 -5.31 -8.81 2.64
C GLN A 37 -4.04 -9.15 3.42
N CYS A 38 -3.02 -8.27 3.42
CA CYS A 38 -1.75 -8.50 4.09
C CYS A 38 -1.92 -8.75 5.60
N THR A 39 -2.75 -7.95 6.25
CA THR A 39 -3.05 -8.05 7.70
C THR A 39 -4.36 -7.35 8.02
N LEU A 40 -4.96 -7.67 9.16
CA LEU A 40 -6.08 -6.93 9.76
C LEU A 40 -5.69 -6.28 11.09
N ALA A 41 -4.39 -6.18 11.41
CA ALA A 41 -3.91 -5.57 12.64
C ALA A 41 -4.07 -4.03 12.67
N SER A 42 -4.35 -3.39 11.53
CA SER A 42 -4.57 -1.95 11.42
C SER A 42 -6.03 -1.63 11.10
N PRO A 43 -6.64 -0.61 11.72
CA PRO A 43 -7.98 -0.12 11.37
C PRO A 43 -8.13 0.22 9.88
N PHE A 44 -7.08 0.71 9.23
CA PHE A 44 -7.08 1.00 7.80
C PHE A 44 -7.41 -0.25 6.95
N TYR A 45 -6.79 -1.38 7.26
CA TYR A 45 -7.02 -2.63 6.53
C TYR A 45 -8.36 -3.28 6.88
N VAL A 46 -8.83 -3.10 8.12
CA VAL A 46 -10.18 -3.53 8.52
C VAL A 46 -11.23 -2.78 7.71
N THR A 47 -11.13 -1.44 7.65
CA THR A 47 -12.04 -0.61 6.85
C THR A 47 -11.98 -0.96 5.37
N MET A 48 -10.80 -1.21 4.81
CA MET A 48 -10.64 -1.62 3.41
C MET A 48 -11.40 -2.92 3.12
N LYS A 49 -11.28 -3.92 4.02
CA LYS A 49 -12.03 -5.18 3.92
C LYS A 49 -13.55 -4.93 4.01
N GLU A 50 -14.01 -4.20 5.01
CA GLU A 50 -15.43 -3.92 5.22
C GLU A 50 -16.07 -3.21 4.02
N VAL A 51 -15.40 -2.20 3.47
CA VAL A 51 -15.86 -1.50 2.27
C VAL A 51 -15.91 -2.44 1.07
N ALA A 52 -14.91 -3.29 0.87
CA ALA A 52 -14.90 -4.25 -0.23
C ALA A 52 -16.04 -5.29 -0.10
N GLU A 53 -16.29 -5.80 1.10
CA GLU A 53 -17.40 -6.72 1.38
C GLU A 53 -18.77 -6.07 1.12
N ASP A 54 -18.96 -4.82 1.58
CA ASP A 54 -20.20 -4.09 1.36
C ASP A 54 -20.46 -3.81 -0.12
N TYR A 55 -19.42 -3.48 -0.89
CA TYR A 55 -19.52 -3.29 -2.33
C TYR A 55 -19.86 -4.60 -3.06
N ALA A 56 -19.15 -5.68 -2.75
CA ALA A 56 -19.41 -6.99 -3.32
C ALA A 56 -20.87 -7.41 -3.09
N LYS A 57 -21.39 -7.17 -1.88
CA LYS A 57 -22.78 -7.42 -1.55
C LYS A 57 -23.76 -6.56 -2.36
N GLN A 58 -23.46 -5.29 -2.58
CA GLN A 58 -24.29 -4.39 -3.41
C GLN A 58 -24.30 -4.83 -4.87
N LEU A 59 -23.16 -5.30 -5.38
CA LEU A 59 -23.02 -5.81 -6.75
C LEU A 59 -23.60 -7.23 -6.91
N GLY A 60 -23.86 -7.95 -5.81
CA GLY A 60 -24.35 -9.32 -5.83
C GLY A 60 -23.30 -10.34 -6.29
N VAL A 61 -22.01 -10.04 -6.16
CA VAL A 61 -20.90 -10.95 -6.49
C VAL A 61 -20.53 -11.81 -5.29
N ASP A 62 -20.07 -13.05 -5.54
CA ASP A 62 -19.50 -13.89 -4.50
C ASP A 62 -18.11 -13.34 -4.12
N PHE A 63 -17.87 -13.14 -2.82
CA PHE A 63 -16.67 -12.46 -2.34
C PHE A 63 -16.08 -13.18 -1.15
N VAL A 64 -14.79 -13.45 -1.21
CA VAL A 64 -14.02 -14.03 -0.10
C VAL A 64 -12.81 -13.18 0.23
N CYS A 65 -12.71 -12.73 1.47
CA CYS A 65 -11.53 -11.99 1.97
C CYS A 65 -10.81 -12.83 3.03
N VAL A 66 -9.48 -12.98 2.86
CA VAL A 66 -8.61 -13.69 3.80
C VAL A 66 -7.46 -12.78 4.21
N SER A 67 -7.18 -12.74 5.54
CA SER A 67 -6.01 -12.07 6.10
C SER A 67 -4.81 -12.99 6.10
N ALA A 68 -3.69 -12.51 5.62
CA ALA A 68 -2.42 -13.25 5.67
C ALA A 68 -1.68 -13.12 7.02
N ASP A 69 -2.16 -12.23 7.90
CA ASP A 69 -1.62 -12.02 9.26
C ASP A 69 -0.10 -11.71 9.27
N ASP A 70 0.36 -10.94 8.27
CA ASP A 70 1.76 -10.58 8.04
C ASP A 70 2.70 -11.76 7.73
N ASP A 71 2.15 -12.93 7.37
CA ASP A 71 2.90 -14.12 6.93
C ASP A 71 2.80 -14.29 5.41
N VAL A 72 3.90 -14.05 4.69
CA VAL A 72 3.97 -14.16 3.23
C VAL A 72 3.75 -15.59 2.73
N THR A 73 4.15 -16.60 3.51
CA THR A 73 3.92 -18.00 3.17
C THR A 73 2.43 -18.31 3.25
N LYS A 74 1.78 -17.84 4.31
CA LYS A 74 0.31 -17.94 4.45
C LYS A 74 -0.39 -17.22 3.30
N GLN A 75 0.06 -16.00 2.93
CA GLN A 75 -0.52 -15.25 1.82
C GLN A 75 -0.50 -16.04 0.50
N ASN A 76 0.63 -16.63 0.15
CA ASN A 76 0.74 -17.46 -1.04
C ASN A 76 -0.17 -18.70 -0.99
N ASN A 77 -0.26 -19.37 0.17
CA ASN A 77 -1.11 -20.53 0.35
C ASN A 77 -2.60 -20.16 0.23
N ASP A 78 -3.03 -19.11 0.92
CA ASP A 78 -4.40 -18.60 0.87
C ASP A 78 -4.83 -18.25 -0.56
N ILE A 79 -3.94 -17.64 -1.36
CA ILE A 79 -4.21 -17.32 -2.76
C ILE A 79 -4.34 -18.61 -3.59
N ASN A 80 -3.49 -19.60 -3.39
CA ASN A 80 -3.61 -20.88 -4.08
C ASN A 80 -4.93 -21.62 -3.73
N ASP A 81 -5.39 -21.51 -2.49
CA ASP A 81 -6.69 -22.05 -2.05
C ASP A 81 -7.85 -21.30 -2.72
N MET A 82 -7.76 -19.96 -2.85
CA MET A 82 -8.73 -19.16 -3.59
C MET A 82 -8.78 -19.56 -5.07
N ILE A 83 -7.64 -19.71 -5.75
CA ILE A 83 -7.55 -20.20 -7.13
C ILE A 83 -8.23 -21.55 -7.26
N SER A 84 -7.92 -22.49 -6.36
CA SER A 84 -8.51 -23.84 -6.33
C SER A 84 -10.02 -23.81 -6.07
N SER A 85 -10.52 -22.80 -5.37
CA SER A 85 -11.96 -22.60 -5.13
C SER A 85 -12.70 -21.94 -6.30
N GLY A 86 -11.97 -21.57 -7.38
CA GLY A 86 -12.53 -21.03 -8.62
C GLY A 86 -12.89 -19.56 -8.52
N ILE A 87 -11.98 -18.71 -8.02
CA ILE A 87 -12.15 -17.25 -8.14
C ILE A 87 -11.95 -16.82 -9.59
N ASP A 88 -12.69 -15.78 -10.02
CA ASP A 88 -12.58 -15.18 -11.35
C ASP A 88 -11.61 -14.00 -11.40
N ALA A 89 -11.34 -13.37 -10.26
CA ALA A 89 -10.34 -12.30 -10.11
C ALA A 89 -9.80 -12.26 -8.68
N LEU A 90 -8.57 -11.78 -8.54
CA LEU A 90 -7.91 -11.56 -7.25
C LEU A 90 -7.69 -10.06 -7.01
N ILE A 91 -8.17 -9.56 -5.88
CA ILE A 91 -7.72 -8.31 -5.28
C ILE A 91 -6.59 -8.67 -4.31
N LEU A 92 -5.44 -8.02 -4.42
CA LEU A 92 -4.25 -8.34 -3.64
C LEU A 92 -3.70 -7.07 -2.96
N ASN A 93 -3.68 -7.07 -1.62
CA ASN A 93 -2.82 -6.17 -0.86
C ASN A 93 -1.60 -6.98 -0.38
N PRO A 94 -0.45 -6.88 -1.07
CA PRO A 94 0.69 -7.76 -0.80
C PRO A 94 1.40 -7.38 0.51
N ILE A 95 1.95 -8.37 1.22
CA ILE A 95 2.86 -8.14 2.35
C ILE A 95 4.14 -7.49 1.85
N ASN A 96 4.73 -8.06 0.82
CA ASN A 96 5.82 -7.46 0.06
C ASN A 96 5.80 -7.95 -1.40
N ALA A 97 6.37 -7.14 -2.30
CA ALA A 97 6.28 -7.35 -3.74
C ALA A 97 6.97 -8.64 -4.23
N GLU A 98 8.10 -9.00 -3.63
CA GLU A 98 8.89 -10.17 -4.04
C GLU A 98 8.28 -11.47 -3.51
N GLY A 99 7.85 -11.45 -2.26
CA GLY A 99 7.35 -12.64 -1.56
C GLY A 99 6.06 -13.20 -2.14
N VAL A 100 5.22 -12.37 -2.78
CA VAL A 100 3.96 -12.80 -3.41
C VAL A 100 4.09 -13.19 -4.88
N ALA A 101 5.27 -13.07 -5.48
CA ALA A 101 5.50 -13.42 -6.89
C ALA A 101 5.02 -14.84 -7.25
N PRO A 102 5.22 -15.89 -6.42
CA PRO A 102 4.73 -17.24 -6.74
C PRO A 102 3.20 -17.30 -6.86
N ALA A 103 2.47 -16.57 -6.01
CA ALA A 103 1.00 -16.52 -6.08
C ALA A 103 0.51 -15.77 -7.33
N ILE A 104 1.19 -14.69 -7.71
CA ILE A 104 0.90 -13.95 -8.95
C ILE A 104 1.11 -14.85 -10.17
N GLU A 105 2.23 -15.59 -10.23
CA GLU A 105 2.47 -16.56 -11.29
C GLU A 105 1.38 -17.66 -11.35
N ALA A 106 0.87 -18.10 -10.18
CA ALA A 106 -0.20 -19.07 -10.13
C ALA A 106 -1.51 -18.49 -10.69
N CYS A 107 -1.85 -17.24 -10.38
CA CYS A 107 -2.99 -16.53 -10.96
C CYS A 107 -2.84 -16.40 -12.49
N GLN A 108 -1.67 -16.00 -12.98
CA GLN A 108 -1.39 -15.89 -14.42
C GLN A 108 -1.56 -17.23 -15.15
N LYS A 109 -1.09 -18.34 -14.57
CA LYS A 109 -1.26 -19.69 -15.14
C LYS A 109 -2.72 -20.14 -15.16
N ALA A 110 -3.55 -19.59 -14.30
CA ALA A 110 -4.98 -19.86 -14.22
C ALA A 110 -5.85 -18.84 -14.98
N ASP A 111 -5.22 -17.91 -15.72
CA ASP A 111 -5.88 -16.78 -16.41
C ASP A 111 -6.74 -15.90 -15.48
N ILE A 112 -6.36 -15.79 -14.20
CA ILE A 112 -7.03 -14.97 -13.19
C ILE A 112 -6.37 -13.59 -13.14
N PRO A 113 -7.09 -12.50 -13.44
CA PRO A 113 -6.55 -11.15 -13.33
C PRO A 113 -6.29 -10.78 -11.86
N VAL A 114 -5.16 -10.08 -11.63
CA VAL A 114 -4.72 -9.62 -10.32
C VAL A 114 -4.79 -8.10 -10.27
N ILE A 115 -5.60 -7.56 -9.38
CA ILE A 115 -5.67 -6.12 -9.09
C ILE A 115 -4.99 -5.88 -7.75
N THR A 116 -3.85 -5.19 -7.75
CA THR A 116 -3.19 -4.82 -6.50
C THR A 116 -3.80 -3.54 -5.93
N VAL A 117 -3.91 -3.49 -4.59
CA VAL A 117 -4.51 -2.36 -3.88
C VAL A 117 -3.57 -1.90 -2.76
N ASP A 118 -3.46 -0.56 -2.57
CA ASP A 118 -2.60 0.12 -1.59
C ASP A 118 -1.09 -0.12 -1.81
N ARG A 119 -0.67 -1.37 -1.81
CA ARG A 119 0.70 -1.79 -2.11
C ARG A 119 0.78 -2.41 -3.50
N ASN A 120 1.79 -2.02 -4.25
CA ASN A 120 2.00 -2.59 -5.58
C ASN A 120 3.00 -3.74 -5.56
N VAL A 121 3.06 -4.47 -6.66
CA VAL A 121 4.05 -5.50 -6.96
C VAL A 121 4.95 -5.05 -8.10
N ASN A 122 6.07 -5.75 -8.29
CA ASN A 122 7.04 -5.38 -9.31
C ASN A 122 6.56 -5.69 -10.73
N ASP A 123 5.79 -6.78 -10.90
CA ASP A 123 5.27 -7.24 -12.18
C ASP A 123 4.12 -8.23 -11.98
N GLY A 124 3.38 -8.48 -13.06
CA GLY A 124 2.37 -9.53 -13.14
C GLY A 124 0.97 -9.18 -12.67
N ASN A 125 0.74 -7.99 -12.14
CA ASN A 125 -0.60 -7.50 -11.88
C ASN A 125 -1.26 -6.94 -13.14
N THR A 126 -2.58 -7.01 -13.20
CA THR A 126 -3.39 -6.46 -14.30
C THR A 126 -3.58 -4.97 -14.14
N ALA A 127 -3.79 -4.51 -12.89
CA ALA A 127 -3.95 -3.11 -12.53
C ALA A 127 -3.49 -2.86 -11.10
N TYR A 128 -3.20 -1.60 -10.79
CA TYR A 128 -2.92 -1.11 -9.44
C TYR A 128 -3.89 0.00 -9.07
N VAL A 129 -4.44 -0.09 -7.88
CA VAL A 129 -5.28 0.94 -7.27
C VAL A 129 -4.61 1.40 -5.98
N GLY A 130 -4.13 2.63 -5.98
CA GLY A 130 -3.39 3.17 -4.84
C GLY A 130 -3.10 4.65 -4.99
N ARG A 131 -2.17 5.13 -4.18
CA ARG A 131 -1.74 6.53 -4.15
C ARG A 131 -0.33 6.64 -4.72
N ASP A 132 0.02 7.83 -5.20
CA ASP A 132 1.41 8.18 -5.44
C ASP A 132 2.10 8.44 -4.07
N ASN A 133 2.77 7.41 -3.57
CA ASN A 133 3.41 7.47 -2.26
C ASN A 133 4.72 8.28 -2.29
N GLU A 134 5.40 8.33 -3.43
CA GLU A 134 6.59 9.16 -3.61
C GLU A 134 6.22 10.66 -3.57
N GLU A 135 5.17 11.02 -4.30
CA GLU A 135 4.60 12.38 -4.26
C GLU A 135 4.12 12.76 -2.85
N MET A 136 3.48 11.84 -2.12
CA MET A 136 3.09 12.10 -0.73
C MET A 136 4.31 12.37 0.16
N GLY A 137 5.38 11.60 0.00
CA GLY A 137 6.64 11.82 0.72
C GLY A 137 7.24 13.18 0.38
N ARG A 138 7.30 13.52 -0.90
CA ARG A 138 7.80 14.81 -1.40
C ARG A 138 7.05 15.99 -0.78
N LEU A 139 5.72 15.97 -0.81
CA LEU A 139 4.88 17.02 -0.24
C LEU A 139 5.11 17.21 1.28
N VAL A 140 5.30 16.12 2.01
CA VAL A 140 5.63 16.20 3.45
C VAL A 140 7.01 16.83 3.68
N GLY A 141 8.00 16.46 2.88
CA GLY A 141 9.34 17.04 2.96
C GLY A 141 9.36 18.53 2.64
N GLU A 142 8.67 18.93 1.58
CA GLU A 142 8.54 20.35 1.20
C GLU A 142 7.84 21.18 2.29
N ALA A 143 6.73 20.66 2.82
CA ALA A 143 5.99 21.33 3.91
C ALA A 143 6.86 21.49 5.16
N LEU A 144 7.67 20.49 5.51
CA LEU A 144 8.60 20.56 6.63
C LEU A 144 9.68 21.65 6.40
N VAL A 145 10.29 21.67 5.22
CA VAL A 145 11.30 22.67 4.86
C VAL A 145 10.72 24.09 4.90
N GLU A 146 9.49 24.26 4.41
CA GLU A 146 8.79 25.55 4.46
C GLU A 146 8.54 26.01 5.92
N GLU A 147 8.04 25.12 6.77
CA GLU A 147 7.73 25.39 8.18
C GLU A 147 9.00 25.78 8.97
N LEU A 148 10.15 25.19 8.62
CA LEU A 148 11.45 25.50 9.21
C LEU A 148 12.10 26.76 8.61
N GLY A 149 11.39 27.53 7.79
CA GLY A 149 11.80 28.82 7.25
C GLY A 149 12.48 28.77 5.89
N GLY A 150 12.33 27.68 5.17
CA GLY A 150 12.85 27.44 3.82
C GLY A 150 14.23 26.83 3.80
N LYS A 151 14.65 26.35 2.61
CA LYS A 151 15.85 25.53 2.40
C LYS A 151 17.16 26.13 2.91
N ASP A 152 17.28 27.46 2.93
CA ASP A 152 18.47 28.13 3.37
C ASP A 152 18.56 28.32 4.91
N LYS A 153 17.46 28.03 5.63
CA LYS A 153 17.34 28.23 7.09
C LYS A 153 16.98 26.96 7.84
N ALA A 154 16.38 26.00 7.15
CA ALA A 154 15.99 24.73 7.77
C ALA A 154 17.24 23.99 8.26
N GLU A 155 17.32 23.78 9.57
CA GLU A 155 18.42 23.07 10.22
C GLU A 155 17.91 22.24 11.40
N GLY A 156 18.53 21.10 11.67
CA GLY A 156 18.21 20.22 12.79
C GLY A 156 18.05 18.78 12.38
N LYS A 157 17.65 17.94 13.35
CA LYS A 157 17.46 16.50 13.19
C LYS A 157 15.99 16.16 13.07
N ILE A 158 15.65 15.33 12.11
CA ILE A 158 14.31 14.80 11.85
C ILE A 158 14.29 13.33 12.23
N LEU A 159 13.32 12.91 13.03
CA LEU A 159 13.12 11.49 13.34
C LEU A 159 12.15 10.87 12.34
N GLU A 160 12.63 9.88 11.59
CA GLU A 160 11.81 9.06 10.71
C GLU A 160 11.47 7.73 11.38
N ILE A 161 10.19 7.48 11.62
CA ILE A 161 9.70 6.19 12.14
C ILE A 161 9.32 5.31 10.96
N GLN A 162 10.13 4.27 10.72
CA GLN A 162 9.99 3.40 9.55
C GLN A 162 8.84 2.39 9.69
N GLY A 163 8.22 2.05 8.55
CA GLY A 163 7.18 1.02 8.43
C GLY A 163 7.75 -0.40 8.44
N THR A 164 7.37 -1.21 7.45
CA THR A 164 7.78 -2.60 7.28
C THR A 164 8.93 -2.72 6.28
N ALA A 165 9.91 -3.55 6.59
CA ALA A 165 11.03 -3.82 5.67
C ALA A 165 10.55 -4.35 4.32
N GLY A 166 11.05 -3.76 3.22
CA GLY A 166 10.69 -4.18 1.86
C GLY A 166 9.28 -3.76 1.41
N ASP A 167 8.58 -2.96 2.21
CA ASP A 167 7.29 -2.40 1.81
C ASP A 167 7.47 -1.25 0.82
N THR A 168 6.86 -1.39 -0.37
CA THR A 168 6.96 -0.41 -1.46
C THR A 168 6.36 0.95 -1.09
N VAL A 169 5.32 0.97 -0.24
CA VAL A 169 4.70 2.21 0.25
C VAL A 169 5.65 2.99 1.14
N MET A 170 6.30 2.30 2.09
CA MET A 170 7.27 2.92 2.99
C MET A 170 8.47 3.47 2.21
N MET A 171 9.02 2.66 1.29
CA MET A 171 10.19 3.07 0.49
C MET A 171 9.87 4.29 -0.37
N ALA A 172 8.75 4.28 -1.10
CA ALA A 172 8.37 5.40 -1.94
C ALA A 172 8.15 6.70 -1.14
N ARG A 173 7.47 6.63 0.02
CA ARG A 173 7.29 7.82 0.88
C ARG A 173 8.61 8.35 1.41
N ARG A 174 9.51 7.47 1.83
CA ARG A 174 10.86 7.85 2.26
C ARG A 174 11.63 8.50 1.13
N ASP A 175 11.68 7.87 -0.03
CA ASP A 175 12.47 8.34 -1.17
C ASP A 175 11.99 9.72 -1.63
N GLY A 176 10.67 9.95 -1.70
CA GLY A 176 10.10 11.27 -1.98
C GLY A 176 10.43 12.32 -0.91
N PHE A 177 10.34 11.93 0.37
CA PHE A 177 10.69 12.82 1.48
C PHE A 177 12.17 13.18 1.46
N GLU A 178 13.08 12.22 1.33
CA GLU A 178 14.52 12.43 1.26
C GLU A 178 14.91 13.31 0.06
N ALA A 179 14.27 13.13 -1.09
CA ALA A 179 14.49 13.97 -2.27
C ALA A 179 14.12 15.43 -2.00
N ALA A 180 13.01 15.69 -1.31
CA ALA A 180 12.56 17.04 -0.98
C ALA A 180 13.49 17.74 0.02
N ILE A 181 13.90 17.04 1.08
CA ILE A 181 14.77 17.63 2.11
C ILE A 181 16.24 17.74 1.68
N ALA A 182 16.67 17.02 0.64
CA ALA A 182 18.03 17.13 0.09
C ALA A 182 18.38 18.56 -0.37
N GLU A 183 17.36 19.39 -0.65
CA GLU A 183 17.54 20.80 -0.96
C GLU A 183 17.84 21.69 0.27
N ALA A 184 17.68 21.14 1.49
CA ALA A 184 17.93 21.81 2.75
C ALA A 184 19.09 21.13 3.52
N PRO A 185 20.35 21.44 3.20
CA PRO A 185 21.52 20.70 3.69
C PRO A 185 21.79 20.83 5.21
N GLY A 186 21.04 21.68 5.91
CA GLY A 186 21.07 21.79 7.37
C GLY A 186 20.24 20.71 8.09
N LEU A 187 19.46 19.91 7.36
CA LEU A 187 18.62 18.85 7.91
C LEU A 187 19.34 17.50 7.89
N GLU A 188 19.18 16.73 8.97
CA GLU A 188 19.69 15.37 9.13
C GLU A 188 18.53 14.43 9.47
N VAL A 189 18.35 13.33 8.73
CA VAL A 189 17.35 12.31 9.04
C VAL A 189 17.95 11.20 9.89
N ILE A 190 17.31 10.94 11.03
CA ILE A 190 17.62 9.82 11.92
C ILE A 190 16.52 8.78 11.80
N GLN A 191 16.86 7.63 11.25
CA GLN A 191 15.89 6.55 11.02
C GLN A 191 15.78 5.60 12.22
N SER A 192 14.56 5.16 12.52
CA SER A 192 14.29 4.10 13.48
C SER A 192 14.60 2.71 12.90
N ALA A 193 14.56 1.69 13.74
CA ALA A 193 14.32 0.32 13.27
C ALA A 193 12.90 0.21 12.66
N TYR A 194 12.65 -0.85 11.89
CA TYR A 194 11.33 -1.10 11.31
C TYR A 194 10.29 -1.36 12.39
N CYS A 195 9.18 -0.64 12.33
CA CYS A 195 8.10 -0.66 13.30
C CYS A 195 6.85 -1.40 12.82
N ASP A 196 6.88 -1.93 11.59
CA ASP A 196 5.82 -2.76 10.96
C ASP A 196 4.42 -2.12 11.06
N TYR A 197 4.33 -0.79 10.97
CA TYR A 197 3.10 -0.01 11.17
C TYR A 197 2.39 -0.29 12.50
N THR A 198 3.12 -0.85 13.48
CA THR A 198 2.60 -1.18 14.80
C THR A 198 2.80 -0.03 15.77
N ARG A 199 1.71 0.51 16.32
CA ARG A 199 1.75 1.69 17.22
C ARG A 199 2.71 1.50 18.40
N SER A 200 2.69 0.35 19.05
CA SER A 200 3.57 0.10 20.21
C SER A 200 5.05 0.13 19.86
N LYS A 201 5.45 -0.49 18.72
CA LYS A 201 6.83 -0.42 18.21
C LYS A 201 7.23 1.02 17.86
N ALA A 202 6.35 1.75 17.19
CA ALA A 202 6.61 3.14 16.81
C ALA A 202 6.78 4.06 18.03
N VAL A 203 5.95 3.89 19.07
CA VAL A 203 6.08 4.66 20.33
C VAL A 203 7.42 4.37 21.01
N THR A 204 7.81 3.10 21.14
CA THR A 204 9.10 2.72 21.72
C THR A 204 10.26 3.32 20.91
N ALA A 205 10.25 3.13 19.59
CA ALA A 205 11.30 3.66 18.71
C ALA A 205 11.41 5.19 18.78
N ALA A 206 10.27 5.90 18.80
CA ALA A 206 10.26 7.35 18.95
C ALA A 206 10.85 7.79 20.30
N GLN A 207 10.50 7.12 21.42
CA GLN A 207 11.04 7.42 22.73
C GLN A 207 12.56 7.20 22.79
N ASP A 208 13.04 6.08 22.24
CA ASP A 208 14.48 5.76 22.21
C ASP A 208 15.25 6.79 21.37
N LEU A 209 14.73 7.18 20.22
CA LEU A 209 15.36 8.19 19.36
C LEU A 209 15.37 9.58 20.00
N LEU A 210 14.28 9.97 20.65
CA LEU A 210 14.20 11.26 21.37
C LEU A 210 15.14 11.30 22.57
N GLN A 211 15.40 10.18 23.25
CA GLN A 211 16.35 10.11 24.35
C GLN A 211 17.81 10.11 23.89
N SER A 212 18.06 9.59 22.69
CA SER A 212 19.42 9.38 22.17
C SER A 212 19.93 10.54 21.32
N ASN A 213 19.07 11.48 20.94
CA ASN A 213 19.40 12.56 20.03
C ASN A 213 18.96 13.92 20.57
N ASP A 214 19.87 14.87 20.52
CA ASP A 214 19.59 16.29 20.76
C ASP A 214 19.40 17.03 19.41
N GLY A 215 18.73 18.20 19.44
CA GLY A 215 18.53 19.03 18.27
C GLY A 215 17.44 18.54 17.32
N ILE A 216 16.45 17.83 17.86
CA ILE A 216 15.24 17.43 17.12
C ILE A 216 14.38 18.67 16.87
N VAL A 217 13.88 18.83 15.64
CA VAL A 217 13.03 19.93 15.18
C VAL A 217 11.63 19.46 14.80
#